data_95bf43658a3e2d197994c87b78d1afbe
#
_entry.id   95bf43658a3e2d197994c87b78d1afbe
#
_cell.length_a   1.000
_cell.length_b   1.000
_cell.length_c   1.000
_cell.angle_alpha   90.00
_cell.angle_beta   90.00
_cell.angle_gamma   90.00
#
_symmetry.space_group_name_H-M   'P 1'
#
loop_
_entity.id
_entity.type
_entity.pdbx_description
1 polymer ?
#
loop_
_entity_poly.entity_id
_entity_poly.type
_entity_poly.pdbx_seq_one_letter_code
_entity_poly.pdbx_strand_id
1 'polypeptide(L)'
;MISSMGGYRCCHIQFWNMVIMEKEKRYVASISGGKDSMAMVLGLMEKGWPLTHCVYFDTGMEFSCIRKNIEKVRLELEQYGCELVILQPERHFLEEMLLRRIKCRDGSSHYGSYWCGGPCRWMTRLKINACEKYVKSLGATAVEYIGIAADESGRVKEKCYPLVEWGWTEYQCLQYCYAKGYNWLEGGIE
;
A
#
# COMPACT_ATOMS: atom_id res chain seq x y z
N MET A 1 -32.97 1.69 -55.56
CA MET A 1 -31.57 1.51 -55.13
C MET A 1 -31.41 2.20 -53.77
N ILE A 2 -31.48 1.43 -52.72
CA ILE A 2 -31.30 1.94 -51.35
C ILE A 2 -29.96 1.37 -50.86
N SER A 3 -28.98 2.25 -50.77
CA SER A 3 -27.62 1.92 -50.32
C SER A 3 -27.57 1.81 -48.79
N SER A 4 -27.08 0.69 -48.32
CA SER A 4 -26.89 0.31 -46.93
C SER A 4 -25.85 1.22 -46.23
N MET A 5 -26.26 1.97 -45.22
CA MET A 5 -25.38 2.49 -44.20
C MET A 5 -25.45 1.56 -42.97
N GLY A 6 -24.60 0.56 -42.98
CA GLY A 6 -24.39 -0.28 -41.84
C GLY A 6 -22.91 -0.31 -41.48
N GLY A 7 -22.54 -0.02 -40.23
CA GLY A 7 -21.30 -0.50 -39.77
C GLY A 7 -20.35 0.39 -38.95
N TYR A 8 -20.83 1.38 -38.17
CA TYR A 8 -19.92 2.13 -37.28
C TYR A 8 -20.38 2.27 -35.81
N ARG A 9 -21.40 1.52 -35.39
CA ARG A 9 -21.91 1.62 -34.00
C ARG A 9 -21.26 0.64 -32.99
N CYS A 10 -20.58 -0.39 -33.44
CA CYS A 10 -20.14 -1.46 -32.53
C CYS A 10 -18.83 -1.15 -31.78
N CYS A 11 -17.86 -0.47 -32.41
CA CYS A 11 -16.56 -0.22 -31.81
C CYS A 11 -16.60 0.84 -30.70
N HIS A 12 -17.45 1.86 -30.86
CA HIS A 12 -17.57 2.93 -29.84
C HIS A 12 -18.21 2.43 -28.54
N ILE A 13 -19.22 1.56 -28.63
CA ILE A 13 -19.89 1.02 -27.44
C ILE A 13 -18.97 0.06 -26.68
N GLN A 14 -18.19 -0.76 -27.37
CA GLN A 14 -17.22 -1.66 -26.75
C GLN A 14 -16.09 -0.89 -26.09
N PHE A 15 -15.57 0.16 -26.75
CA PHE A 15 -14.54 1.03 -26.18
C PHE A 15 -15.05 1.77 -24.94
N TRP A 16 -16.24 2.37 -24.98
CA TRP A 16 -16.87 3.02 -23.85
C TRP A 16 -17.21 2.05 -22.71
N ASN A 17 -17.69 0.85 -23.00
CA ASN A 17 -17.92 -0.18 -22.00
C ASN A 17 -16.62 -0.67 -21.36
N MET A 18 -15.52 -0.81 -22.12
CA MET A 18 -14.23 -1.16 -21.62
C MET A 18 -13.65 -0.06 -20.71
N VAL A 19 -13.78 1.20 -21.12
CA VAL A 19 -13.37 2.37 -20.31
C VAL A 19 -14.25 2.53 -19.06
N ILE A 20 -15.56 2.25 -19.14
CA ILE A 20 -16.47 2.28 -17.98
C ILE A 20 -16.17 1.11 -17.04
N MET A 21 -15.91 -0.09 -17.54
CA MET A 21 -15.54 -1.23 -16.71
C MET A 21 -14.18 -1.04 -16.02
N GLU A 22 -13.21 -0.38 -16.67
CA GLU A 22 -11.95 0.02 -16.03
C GLU A 22 -12.15 1.09 -14.96
N LYS A 23 -13.12 2.00 -15.12
CA LYS A 23 -13.45 3.01 -14.10
C LYS A 23 -14.07 2.43 -12.82
N GLU A 24 -14.67 1.26 -12.88
CA GLU A 24 -15.19 0.56 -11.69
C GLU A 24 -14.12 -0.23 -10.93
N LYS A 25 -12.99 -0.53 -11.58
CA LYS A 25 -11.89 -1.26 -10.97
C LYS A 25 -11.12 -0.36 -10.00
N ARG A 26 -10.93 -0.81 -8.77
CA ARG A 26 -10.13 -0.10 -7.77
C ARG A 26 -8.71 -0.68 -7.75
N TYR A 27 -7.74 0.20 -7.81
CA TYR A 27 -6.32 -0.14 -7.76
C TYR A 27 -5.72 0.45 -6.49
N VAL A 28 -5.31 -0.40 -5.58
CA VAL A 28 -4.96 -0.02 -4.21
C VAL A 28 -3.51 -0.37 -3.93
N ALA A 29 -2.68 0.61 -3.59
CA ALA A 29 -1.32 0.38 -3.14
C ALA A 29 -1.25 0.45 -1.60
N SER A 30 -0.75 -0.59 -0.96
CA SER A 30 -0.48 -0.58 0.48
C SER A 30 0.92 -0.03 0.74
N ILE A 31 1.00 1.11 1.42
CA ILE A 31 2.27 1.75 1.75
C ILE A 31 2.57 1.67 3.25
N SER A 32 3.84 1.47 3.57
CA SER A 32 4.33 1.43 4.95
C SER A 32 5.23 2.63 5.29
N GLY A 33 5.54 3.47 4.30
CA GLY A 33 6.55 4.52 4.41
C GLY A 33 8.00 4.01 4.31
N GLY A 34 8.22 2.70 4.23
CA GLY A 34 9.52 2.11 3.96
C GLY A 34 9.91 2.18 2.48
N LYS A 35 11.19 2.04 2.16
CA LYS A 35 11.80 2.24 0.83
C LYS A 35 11.07 1.51 -0.31
N ASP A 36 10.74 0.22 -0.11
CA ASP A 36 10.15 -0.60 -1.19
C ASP A 36 8.72 -0.18 -1.50
N SER A 37 7.89 0.05 -0.47
CA SER A 37 6.53 0.53 -0.66
C SER A 37 6.48 1.93 -1.27
N MET A 38 7.43 2.79 -0.94
CA MET A 38 7.56 4.12 -1.53
C MET A 38 8.03 4.03 -2.97
N ALA A 39 9.08 3.23 -3.27
CA ALA A 39 9.56 3.00 -4.63
C ALA A 39 8.45 2.43 -5.53
N MET A 40 7.65 1.51 -5.02
CA MET A 40 6.51 0.95 -5.73
C MET A 40 5.51 2.06 -6.13
N VAL A 41 5.06 2.87 -5.19
CA VAL A 41 4.04 3.89 -5.46
C VAL A 41 4.56 4.95 -6.43
N LEU A 42 5.78 5.44 -6.21
CA LEU A 42 6.42 6.40 -7.12
C LEU A 42 6.60 5.82 -8.53
N GLY A 43 7.01 4.55 -8.61
CA GLY A 43 7.14 3.83 -9.88
C GLY A 43 5.81 3.60 -10.59
N LEU A 44 4.73 3.30 -9.86
CA LEU A 44 3.38 3.18 -10.42
C LEU A 44 2.95 4.49 -11.07
N MET A 45 3.12 5.62 -10.38
CA MET A 45 2.79 6.95 -10.90
C MET A 45 3.65 7.29 -12.13
N GLU A 46 4.97 7.09 -12.06
CA GLU A 46 5.88 7.41 -13.16
C GLU A 46 5.62 6.57 -14.42
N LYS A 47 5.27 5.30 -14.24
CA LYS A 47 4.97 4.38 -15.35
C LYS A 47 3.51 4.46 -15.83
N GLY A 48 2.70 5.34 -15.23
CA GLY A 48 1.28 5.51 -15.59
C GLY A 48 0.41 4.28 -15.31
N TRP A 49 0.75 3.48 -14.33
CA TRP A 49 -0.09 2.35 -13.92
C TRP A 49 -1.34 2.86 -13.20
N PRO A 50 -2.48 2.18 -13.37
CA PRO A 50 -3.70 2.60 -12.72
C PRO A 50 -3.53 2.53 -11.19
N LEU A 51 -3.79 3.65 -10.51
CA LEU A 51 -3.69 3.79 -9.06
C LEU A 51 -4.82 4.71 -8.58
N THR A 52 -5.76 4.17 -7.82
CA THR A 52 -6.94 4.93 -7.34
C THR A 52 -6.84 5.28 -5.86
N HIS A 53 -6.22 4.42 -5.06
CA HIS A 53 -6.07 4.59 -3.62
C HIS A 53 -4.68 4.15 -3.17
N CYS A 54 -4.10 4.90 -2.25
CA CYS A 54 -3.00 4.44 -1.41
C CYS A 54 -3.49 4.28 0.01
N VAL A 55 -3.11 3.19 0.68
CA VAL A 55 -3.51 2.91 2.05
C VAL A 55 -2.27 2.90 2.93
N TYR A 56 -2.26 3.77 3.92
CA TYR A 56 -1.24 3.86 4.96
C TYR A 56 -1.87 3.55 6.32
N PHE A 57 -1.23 2.69 7.11
CA PHE A 57 -1.65 2.45 8.49
C PHE A 57 -0.67 3.13 9.43
N ASP A 58 -1.13 4.21 10.06
CA ASP A 58 -0.37 4.94 11.08
C ASP A 58 -0.53 4.26 12.44
N THR A 59 0.56 3.73 12.97
CA THR A 59 0.59 3.13 14.30
C THR A 59 0.61 4.17 15.43
N GLY A 60 0.88 5.42 15.11
CA GLY A 60 1.14 6.50 16.07
C GLY A 60 2.58 6.51 16.62
N MET A 61 3.41 5.50 16.28
CA MET A 61 4.80 5.34 16.74
C MET A 61 5.80 5.26 15.58
N GLU A 62 5.46 5.84 14.45
CA GLU A 62 6.36 5.91 13.30
C GLU A 62 7.47 6.94 13.51
N PHE A 63 8.66 6.65 13.01
CA PHE A 63 9.77 7.59 12.98
C PHE A 63 9.41 8.89 12.25
N SER A 64 10.05 9.99 12.61
CA SER A 64 9.75 11.30 12.02
C SER A 64 10.04 11.34 10.52
N CYS A 65 11.06 10.64 10.04
CA CYS A 65 11.37 10.49 8.62
C CYS A 65 10.23 9.79 7.84
N ILE A 66 9.61 8.76 8.42
CA ILE A 66 8.46 8.09 7.82
C ILE A 66 7.30 9.07 7.64
N ARG A 67 6.95 9.83 8.67
CA ARG A 67 5.88 10.82 8.60
C ARG A 67 6.14 11.89 7.54
N LYS A 68 7.39 12.38 7.45
CA LYS A 68 7.80 13.34 6.41
C LYS A 68 7.65 12.75 5.01
N ASN A 69 8.07 11.50 4.81
CA ASN A 69 7.93 10.80 3.54
C ASN A 69 6.45 10.58 3.17
N ILE A 70 5.61 10.20 4.13
CA ILE A 70 4.17 10.03 3.90
C ILE A 70 3.51 11.37 3.53
N GLU A 71 3.87 12.46 4.22
CA GLU A 71 3.32 13.78 3.87
C GLU A 71 3.78 14.25 2.49
N LYS A 72 5.04 14.00 2.13
CA LYS A 72 5.55 14.31 0.78
C LYS A 72 4.81 13.53 -0.30
N VAL A 73 4.67 12.21 -0.15
CA VAL A 73 3.99 11.37 -1.14
C VAL A 73 2.50 11.70 -1.22
N ARG A 74 1.87 12.14 -0.13
CA ARG A 74 0.48 12.58 -0.12
C ARG A 74 0.23 13.68 -1.15
N LEU A 75 1.11 14.68 -1.20
CA LEU A 75 1.00 15.78 -2.17
C LEU A 75 1.19 15.29 -3.62
N GLU A 76 2.10 14.35 -3.85
CA GLU A 76 2.31 13.77 -5.18
C GLU A 76 1.12 12.91 -5.63
N LEU A 77 0.54 12.11 -4.71
CA LEU A 77 -0.66 11.33 -4.95
C LEU A 77 -1.88 12.19 -5.28
N GLU A 78 -2.05 13.29 -4.55
CA GLU A 78 -3.13 14.26 -4.79
C GLU A 78 -3.03 14.85 -6.21
N GLN A 79 -1.83 15.22 -6.65
CA GLN A 79 -1.59 15.70 -8.02
C GLN A 79 -1.83 14.61 -9.07
N TYR A 80 -1.57 13.36 -8.74
CA TYR A 80 -1.84 12.20 -9.60
C TYR A 80 -3.32 11.83 -9.67
N GLY A 81 -4.15 12.37 -8.76
CA GLY A 81 -5.57 12.04 -8.63
C GLY A 81 -5.83 10.74 -7.86
N CYS A 82 -4.89 10.32 -7.03
CA CYS A 82 -4.99 9.15 -6.15
C CYS A 82 -5.28 9.58 -4.71
N GLU A 83 -6.25 8.92 -4.07
CA GLU A 83 -6.60 9.17 -2.67
C GLU A 83 -5.63 8.46 -1.72
N LEU A 84 -5.04 9.21 -0.78
CA LEU A 84 -4.31 8.63 0.35
C LEU A 84 -5.24 8.41 1.54
N VAL A 85 -5.50 7.17 1.87
CA VAL A 85 -6.31 6.76 3.02
C VAL A 85 -5.40 6.41 4.19
N ILE A 86 -5.55 7.13 5.29
CA ILE A 86 -4.80 6.89 6.53
C ILE A 86 -5.69 6.12 7.49
N LEU A 87 -5.30 4.89 7.78
CA LEU A 87 -5.93 4.04 8.79
C LEU A 87 -5.17 4.14 10.11
N GLN A 88 -5.90 4.05 11.21
CA GLN A 88 -5.33 4.09 12.56
C GLN A 88 -5.87 2.91 13.38
N PRO A 89 -5.14 2.44 14.40
CA PRO A 89 -5.65 1.44 15.34
C PRO A 89 -6.74 2.05 16.22
N GLU A 90 -7.71 1.24 16.61
CA GLU A 90 -8.78 1.65 17.55
C GLU A 90 -8.23 2.05 18.94
N ARG A 91 -7.08 1.50 19.31
CA ARG A 91 -6.36 1.79 20.54
C ARG A 91 -4.97 2.32 20.24
N HIS A 92 -4.53 3.25 21.04
CA HIS A 92 -3.18 3.78 20.95
C HIS A 92 -2.13 2.67 21.08
N PHE A 93 -1.01 2.79 20.36
CA PHE A 93 0.10 1.85 20.42
C PHE A 93 0.54 1.52 21.85
N LEU A 94 0.69 2.55 22.70
CA LEU A 94 1.11 2.36 24.09
C LEU A 94 0.07 1.62 24.93
N GLU A 95 -1.22 1.81 24.67
CA GLU A 95 -2.28 1.06 25.34
C GLU A 95 -2.22 -0.43 24.95
N GLU A 96 -2.09 -0.72 23.67
CA GLU A 96 -1.92 -2.10 23.19
C GLU A 96 -0.64 -2.72 23.75
N MET A 97 0.45 -1.98 23.82
CA MET A 97 1.73 -2.46 24.30
C MET A 97 1.73 -2.72 25.82
N LEU A 98 1.10 -1.88 26.62
CA LEU A 98 1.23 -1.88 28.08
C LEU A 98 -0.01 -2.43 28.80
N LEU A 99 -1.22 -2.18 28.28
CA LEU A 99 -2.47 -2.40 29.02
C LEU A 99 -3.32 -3.52 28.45
N ARG A 100 -3.02 -4.03 27.26
CA ARG A 100 -3.77 -5.13 26.67
C ARG A 100 -3.60 -6.40 27.51
N ARG A 101 -4.72 -6.99 27.92
CA ARG A 101 -4.71 -8.29 28.60
C ARG A 101 -4.49 -9.42 27.60
N ILE A 102 -3.43 -10.18 27.80
CA ILE A 102 -3.07 -11.33 26.98
C ILE A 102 -3.31 -12.60 27.76
N LYS A 103 -4.07 -13.53 27.18
CA LYS A 103 -4.28 -14.87 27.73
C LYS A 103 -3.16 -15.80 27.25
N CYS A 104 -2.52 -16.48 28.18
CA CYS A 104 -1.51 -17.49 27.92
C CYS A 104 -2.14 -18.85 27.63
N ARG A 105 -1.38 -19.76 27.04
CA ARG A 105 -1.84 -21.13 26.74
C ARG A 105 -2.09 -21.97 27.99
N ASP A 106 -1.44 -21.66 29.08
CA ASP A 106 -1.60 -22.32 30.42
C ASP A 106 -2.78 -21.81 31.20
N GLY A 107 -3.63 -20.93 30.63
CA GLY A 107 -4.79 -20.32 31.27
C GLY A 107 -4.48 -19.08 32.10
N SER A 108 -3.21 -18.74 32.34
CA SER A 108 -2.80 -17.50 32.99
C SER A 108 -3.04 -16.27 32.09
N SER A 109 -2.89 -15.08 32.62
CA SER A 109 -2.95 -13.86 31.84
C SER A 109 -1.98 -12.82 32.39
N HIS A 110 -1.45 -12.00 31.49
CA HIS A 110 -0.64 -10.83 31.85
C HIS A 110 -1.12 -9.60 31.08
N TYR A 111 -0.63 -8.44 31.47
CA TYR A 111 -0.89 -7.19 30.77
C TYR A 111 0.32 -6.81 29.89
N GLY A 112 0.00 -6.22 28.75
CA GLY A 112 0.98 -5.73 27.81
C GLY A 112 1.64 -6.80 26.95
N SER A 113 2.13 -6.38 25.80
CA SER A 113 2.95 -7.19 24.91
C SER A 113 4.41 -6.98 25.30
N TYR A 114 5.12 -8.05 25.60
CA TYR A 114 6.58 -7.94 25.80
C TYR A 114 7.24 -7.48 24.51
N TRP A 115 8.40 -6.87 24.65
CA TRP A 115 9.22 -6.46 23.52
C TRP A 115 9.45 -7.63 22.56
N CYS A 116 9.23 -7.40 21.27
CA CYS A 116 9.34 -8.44 20.28
C CYS A 116 10.80 -8.87 20.08
N GLY A 117 11.17 -10.05 20.58
CA GLY A 117 12.45 -10.71 20.26
C GLY A 117 12.48 -11.35 18.88
N GLY A 118 11.60 -10.96 17.97
CA GLY A 118 11.40 -11.48 16.62
C GLY A 118 10.32 -10.70 15.87
N PRO A 119 9.64 -11.29 14.85
CA PRO A 119 8.62 -10.58 14.08
C PRO A 119 7.51 -10.03 14.97
N CYS A 120 7.22 -8.73 14.84
CA CYS A 120 6.12 -8.09 15.55
C CYS A 120 4.76 -8.63 15.06
N ARG A 121 4.20 -9.59 15.79
CA ARG A 121 2.97 -10.28 15.37
C ARG A 121 1.70 -9.48 15.69
N TRP A 122 1.68 -8.71 16.76
CA TRP A 122 0.48 -8.02 17.22
C TRP A 122 0.16 -6.76 16.40
N MET A 123 1.11 -5.86 16.22
CA MET A 123 0.88 -4.63 15.45
C MET A 123 0.86 -4.90 13.93
N THR A 124 1.75 -5.78 13.43
CA THR A 124 1.75 -6.21 12.03
C THR A 124 0.41 -6.85 11.66
N ARG A 125 -0.18 -7.66 12.54
CA ARG A 125 -1.48 -8.29 12.29
C ARG A 125 -2.60 -7.25 12.24
N LEU A 126 -2.62 -6.27 13.14
CA LEU A 126 -3.60 -5.18 13.13
C LEU A 126 -3.53 -4.39 11.82
N LYS A 127 -2.33 -4.02 11.41
CA LYS A 127 -2.07 -3.33 10.15
C LYS A 127 -2.59 -4.11 8.94
N ILE A 128 -2.22 -5.38 8.81
CA ILE A 128 -2.66 -6.23 7.71
C ILE A 128 -4.19 -6.35 7.70
N ASN A 129 -4.80 -6.67 8.84
CA ASN A 129 -6.25 -6.84 8.93
C ASN A 129 -7.01 -5.54 8.59
N ALA A 130 -6.52 -4.38 9.03
CA ALA A 130 -7.12 -3.09 8.73
C ALA A 130 -7.05 -2.77 7.23
N CYS A 131 -5.88 -2.96 6.61
CA CYS A 131 -5.70 -2.77 5.18
C CYS A 131 -6.60 -3.72 4.36
N GLU A 132 -6.62 -5.02 4.71
CA GLU A 132 -7.48 -6.00 4.04
C GLU A 132 -8.97 -5.69 4.19
N LYS A 133 -9.41 -5.24 5.39
CA LYS A 133 -10.79 -4.80 5.62
C LYS A 133 -11.14 -3.61 4.73
N TYR A 134 -10.24 -2.65 4.62
CA TYR A 134 -10.44 -1.50 3.74
C TYR A 134 -10.53 -1.92 2.26
N VAL A 135 -9.57 -2.71 1.78
CA VAL A 135 -9.59 -3.20 0.38
C VAL A 135 -10.88 -3.96 0.06
N LYS A 136 -11.32 -4.84 0.98
CA LYS A 136 -12.58 -5.56 0.83
C LYS A 136 -13.80 -4.64 0.77
N SER A 137 -13.78 -3.50 1.47
CA SER A 137 -14.89 -2.52 1.43
C SER A 137 -15.01 -1.81 0.11
N LEU A 138 -13.95 -1.78 -0.71
CA LEU A 138 -13.95 -1.20 -2.06
C LEU A 138 -14.57 -2.10 -3.13
N GLY A 139 -14.92 -3.33 -2.78
CA GLY A 139 -15.57 -4.30 -3.66
C GLY A 139 -14.65 -5.43 -4.14
N ALA A 140 -15.27 -6.44 -4.75
CA ALA A 140 -14.58 -7.69 -5.14
C ALA A 140 -13.58 -7.54 -6.30
N THR A 141 -13.59 -6.42 -7.01
CA THR A 141 -12.73 -6.14 -8.18
C THR A 141 -11.50 -5.29 -7.86
N ALA A 142 -11.19 -5.09 -6.58
CA ALA A 142 -10.01 -4.34 -6.19
C ALA A 142 -8.73 -5.12 -6.49
N VAL A 143 -7.78 -4.46 -7.17
CA VAL A 143 -6.41 -4.96 -7.40
C VAL A 143 -5.52 -4.35 -6.34
N GLU A 144 -4.80 -5.19 -5.60
CA GLU A 144 -3.91 -4.76 -4.53
C GLU A 144 -2.44 -4.85 -4.95
N TYR A 145 -1.74 -3.73 -4.91
CA TYR A 145 -0.30 -3.63 -5.14
C TYR A 145 0.46 -3.69 -3.82
N ILE A 146 1.46 -4.57 -3.75
CA ILE A 146 2.30 -4.77 -2.57
C ILE A 146 3.77 -4.53 -2.93
N GLY A 147 4.45 -3.70 -2.14
CA GLY A 147 5.86 -3.38 -2.32
C GLY A 147 6.77 -4.46 -1.73
N ILE A 148 6.97 -5.54 -2.48
CA ILE A 148 7.99 -6.56 -2.21
C ILE A 148 9.03 -6.46 -3.32
N ALA A 149 10.30 -6.28 -2.96
CA ALA A 149 11.39 -6.17 -3.91
C ALA A 149 11.69 -7.52 -4.61
N ALA A 150 12.33 -7.46 -5.78
CA ALA A 150 12.57 -8.64 -6.60
C ALA A 150 13.46 -9.69 -5.92
N ASP A 151 14.41 -9.26 -5.09
CA ASP A 151 15.28 -10.11 -4.28
C ASP A 151 14.60 -10.75 -3.06
N GLU A 152 13.37 -10.29 -2.71
CA GLU A 152 12.50 -10.90 -1.71
C GLU A 152 11.34 -11.74 -2.32
N SER A 153 11.43 -12.15 -3.57
CA SER A 153 10.34 -12.84 -4.30
C SER A 153 9.79 -14.09 -3.62
N GLY A 154 10.53 -14.72 -2.72
CA GLY A 154 10.04 -15.84 -1.90
C GLY A 154 8.87 -15.49 -0.97
N ARG A 155 8.54 -14.21 -0.79
CA ARG A 155 7.40 -13.70 0.01
C ARG A 155 6.13 -13.48 -0.80
N VAL A 156 6.18 -13.63 -2.12
CA VAL A 156 5.07 -13.38 -3.06
C VAL A 156 3.92 -14.37 -2.82
N LYS A 157 2.68 -13.87 -2.89
CA LYS A 157 1.42 -14.61 -2.79
C LYS A 157 0.52 -14.24 -3.98
N GLU A 158 -0.77 -14.53 -3.89
CA GLU A 158 -1.78 -14.18 -4.89
C GLU A 158 -2.17 -12.69 -4.84
N LYS A 159 -1.21 -11.80 -5.12
CA LYS A 159 -1.40 -10.34 -5.23
C LYS A 159 -0.55 -9.79 -6.37
N CYS A 160 -0.63 -8.50 -6.64
CA CYS A 160 0.19 -7.85 -7.65
C CYS A 160 1.45 -7.26 -7.00
N TYR A 161 2.62 -7.54 -7.58
CA TYR A 161 3.93 -7.16 -7.04
C TYR A 161 4.73 -6.38 -8.09
N PRO A 162 4.46 -5.08 -8.28
CA PRO A 162 5.07 -4.29 -9.34
C PRO A 162 6.60 -4.30 -9.32
N LEU A 163 7.23 -4.23 -8.15
CA LEU A 163 8.69 -4.25 -8.04
C LEU A 163 9.31 -5.56 -8.53
N VAL A 164 8.62 -6.70 -8.30
CA VAL A 164 9.06 -8.01 -8.82
C VAL A 164 8.93 -8.03 -10.34
N GLU A 165 7.82 -7.52 -10.89
CA GLU A 165 7.60 -7.43 -12.34
C GLU A 165 8.64 -6.53 -13.02
N TRP A 166 9.06 -5.44 -12.36
CA TRP A 166 10.08 -4.53 -12.87
C TRP A 166 11.52 -5.01 -12.61
N GLY A 167 11.68 -6.08 -11.83
CA GLY A 167 12.99 -6.60 -11.43
C GLY A 167 13.76 -5.68 -10.48
N TRP A 168 13.05 -4.82 -9.70
CA TRP A 168 13.69 -3.87 -8.79
C TRP A 168 14.05 -4.54 -7.46
N THR A 169 15.34 -4.55 -7.17
CA THR A 169 15.90 -5.03 -5.89
C THR A 169 15.72 -3.98 -4.79
N GLU A 170 15.87 -4.40 -3.53
CA GLU A 170 15.84 -3.49 -2.37
C GLU A 170 16.82 -2.32 -2.53
N TYR A 171 18.03 -2.60 -3.04
CA TYR A 171 19.03 -1.56 -3.30
C TYR A 171 18.57 -0.56 -4.35
N GLN A 172 18.01 -1.03 -5.46
CA GLN A 172 17.48 -0.17 -6.52
C GLN A 172 16.30 0.67 -6.03
N CYS A 173 15.41 0.09 -5.20
CA CYS A 173 14.32 0.82 -4.57
C CYS A 173 14.84 1.97 -3.69
N LEU A 174 15.88 1.73 -2.89
CA LEU A 174 16.49 2.75 -2.05
C LEU A 174 17.11 3.88 -2.89
N GLN A 175 17.92 3.53 -3.90
CA GLN A 175 18.55 4.51 -4.80
C GLN A 175 17.51 5.35 -5.55
N TYR A 176 16.45 4.72 -6.04
CA TYR A 176 15.35 5.41 -6.71
C TYR A 176 14.66 6.41 -5.78
N CYS A 177 14.36 6.01 -4.55
CA CYS A 177 13.75 6.90 -3.58
C CYS A 177 14.66 8.08 -3.22
N TYR A 178 15.95 7.86 -3.04
CA TYR A 178 16.92 8.94 -2.81
C TYR A 178 16.98 9.92 -3.99
N ALA A 179 17.00 9.43 -5.21
CA ALA A 179 16.96 10.27 -6.41
C ALA A 179 15.69 11.13 -6.49
N LYS A 180 14.57 10.67 -5.93
CA LYS A 180 13.31 11.43 -5.80
C LYS A 180 13.26 12.31 -4.53
N GLY A 181 14.34 12.36 -3.74
CA GLY A 181 14.44 13.19 -2.53
C GLY A 181 13.65 12.65 -1.33
N TYR A 182 13.44 11.35 -1.28
CA TYR A 182 12.97 10.62 -0.10
C TYR A 182 14.18 10.10 0.68
N ASN A 183 14.11 10.10 2.01
CA ASN A 183 15.17 9.55 2.84
C ASN A 183 14.62 9.04 4.18
N TRP A 184 15.43 8.26 4.89
CA TRP A 184 15.08 7.67 6.18
C TRP A 184 16.05 8.08 7.28
N LEU A 185 16.63 9.28 7.16
CA LEU A 185 17.55 9.84 8.13
C LEU A 185 16.77 10.46 9.30
N GLU A 186 17.06 10.04 10.50
CA GLU A 186 16.58 10.67 11.73
C GLU A 186 17.61 11.66 12.25
N GLY A 187 17.22 12.94 12.39
CA GLY A 187 18.10 13.97 12.92
C GLY A 187 19.35 14.29 12.10
N GLY A 188 19.41 13.85 10.82
CA GLY A 188 20.56 14.07 9.95
C GLY A 188 21.75 13.11 10.18
N ILE A 189 21.51 12.02 10.89
CA ILE A 189 22.49 10.93 11.11
C ILE A 189 22.05 9.74 10.26
N GLU A 190 22.96 9.22 9.42
CA GLU A 190 22.79 7.96 8.69
C GLU A 190 22.90 6.75 9.62
#